data_80dc20fe08f9178b4151d102bf559ce2
#
_entry.id   80dc20fe08f9178b4151d102bf559ce2
#
_cell.length_a   1.000
_cell.length_b   1.000
_cell.length_c   1.000
_cell.angle_alpha   90.00
_cell.angle_beta   90.00
_cell.angle_gamma   90.00
#
_symmetry.space_group_name_H-M   'P 1'
#
loop_
_entity.id
_entity.type
_entity.pdbx_description
1 polymer ?
#
loop_
_entity_poly.entity_id
_entity_poly.type
_entity_poly.pdbx_seq_one_letter_code
_entity_poly.pdbx_strand_id
1 'polypeptide(L)'
;MTRVSIIGLGLIGGSIGLALKQAKSSSLRVTGFARNPNAARRACERGAVDIAAPDLPSAVAGADVAFICTPPSAMPDILRNIASHLPPKCVVTDTASTKVQVMTWAKQWLPATTQFIGGHPMAGKETTGIEVAEAGLFRGCTYCLVPGEGTSEASLRLVSELAEAMGARPLVLEAQAHDELVAGVSHLPTLVSTALFATAEGKDAWPLMSQLAASGFRDVTRL
;
A
#
# COMPACT_ATOMS: atom_id res chain seq x y z
N MET A 1 -15.28 17.65 -5.20
CA MET A 1 -14.97 16.77 -4.04
C MET A 1 -14.53 15.43 -4.60
N THR A 2 -13.27 15.04 -4.35
CA THR A 2 -12.72 13.78 -4.85
C THR A 2 -13.17 12.61 -3.98
N ARG A 3 -13.64 11.53 -4.61
CA ARG A 3 -14.11 10.31 -3.93
C ARG A 3 -13.01 9.26 -3.97
N VAL A 4 -12.51 8.93 -2.80
CA VAL A 4 -11.43 7.95 -2.62
C VAL A 4 -12.01 6.65 -2.09
N SER A 5 -11.69 5.54 -2.72
CA SER A 5 -11.96 4.19 -2.21
C SER A 5 -10.67 3.59 -1.64
N ILE A 6 -10.75 2.94 -0.49
CA ILE A 6 -9.62 2.21 0.12
C ILE A 6 -10.04 0.77 0.39
N ILE A 7 -9.45 -0.17 -0.33
CA ILE A 7 -9.68 -1.60 -0.17
C ILE A 7 -8.53 -2.20 0.64
N GLY A 8 -8.83 -2.66 1.85
CA GLY A 8 -7.83 -3.12 2.82
C GLY A 8 -7.49 -2.06 3.87
N LEU A 9 -8.24 -2.09 4.99
CA LEU A 9 -8.11 -1.14 6.10
C LEU A 9 -7.20 -1.71 7.20
N GLY A 10 -5.95 -1.97 6.84
CA GLY A 10 -4.86 -2.32 7.75
C GLY A 10 -3.99 -1.10 8.08
N LEU A 11 -2.72 -1.34 8.42
CA LEU A 11 -1.73 -0.29 8.68
C LEU A 11 -1.68 0.70 7.49
N ILE A 12 -1.42 0.22 6.28
CA ILE A 12 -1.18 1.08 5.11
C ILE A 12 -2.47 1.79 4.69
N GLY A 13 -3.57 1.05 4.43
CA GLY A 13 -4.83 1.66 3.98
C GLY A 13 -5.46 2.57 5.02
N GLY A 14 -5.38 2.20 6.30
CA GLY A 14 -5.80 3.07 7.40
C GLY A 14 -4.99 4.35 7.48
N SER A 15 -3.66 4.25 7.32
CA SER A 15 -2.77 5.44 7.33
C SER A 15 -3.01 6.34 6.12
N ILE A 16 -3.27 5.77 4.92
CA ILE A 16 -3.69 6.57 3.75
C ILE A 16 -4.95 7.36 4.07
N GLY A 17 -5.97 6.69 4.61
CA GLY A 17 -7.22 7.35 4.97
C GLY A 17 -7.00 8.49 5.98
N LEU A 18 -6.31 8.23 7.08
CA LEU A 18 -6.00 9.22 8.11
C LEU A 18 -5.19 10.41 7.55
N ALA A 19 -4.15 10.14 6.75
CA ALA A 19 -3.32 11.19 6.16
C ALA A 19 -4.11 12.08 5.20
N LEU A 20 -4.89 11.50 4.31
CA LEU A 20 -5.72 12.22 3.36
C LEU A 20 -6.81 13.06 4.06
N LYS A 21 -7.45 12.50 5.07
CA LYS A 21 -8.44 13.22 5.88
C LYS A 21 -7.82 14.38 6.64
N GLN A 22 -6.62 14.22 7.18
CA GLN A 22 -5.89 15.30 7.84
C GLN A 22 -5.51 16.42 6.87
N ALA A 23 -5.07 16.09 5.66
CA ALA A 23 -4.57 17.06 4.68
C ALA A 23 -5.70 17.79 3.92
N LYS A 24 -6.79 17.07 3.58
CA LYS A 24 -7.81 17.55 2.62
C LYS A 24 -9.25 17.21 3.05
N SER A 25 -9.57 17.24 4.35
CA SER A 25 -10.85 16.72 4.88
C SER A 25 -12.11 17.31 4.22
N SER A 26 -12.10 18.59 3.85
CA SER A 26 -13.26 19.26 3.21
C SER A 26 -13.41 18.98 1.73
N SER A 27 -12.38 18.46 1.06
CA SER A 27 -12.37 18.23 -0.41
C SER A 27 -12.36 16.75 -0.79
N LEU A 28 -12.30 15.84 0.19
CA LEU A 28 -12.27 14.39 -0.02
C LEU A 28 -13.43 13.70 0.68
N ARG A 29 -13.96 12.64 0.04
CA ARG A 29 -14.81 11.65 0.69
C ARG A 29 -14.17 10.28 0.55
N VAL A 30 -13.95 9.61 1.68
CA VAL A 30 -13.22 8.35 1.73
C VAL A 30 -14.19 7.22 2.08
N THR A 31 -14.32 6.25 1.18
CA THR A 31 -15.05 4.99 1.44
C THR A 31 -14.03 3.88 1.61
N GLY A 32 -14.20 3.04 2.61
CA GLY A 32 -13.27 1.94 2.86
C GLY A 32 -13.93 0.59 2.94
N PHE A 33 -13.22 -0.46 2.55
CA PHE A 33 -13.64 -1.85 2.69
C PHE A 33 -12.57 -2.70 3.37
N ALA A 34 -12.99 -3.56 4.27
CA ALA A 34 -12.16 -4.61 4.86
C ALA A 34 -12.97 -5.91 4.98
N ARG A 35 -12.33 -7.06 4.78
CA ARG A 35 -12.96 -8.39 4.98
C ARG A 35 -13.47 -8.60 6.40
N ASN A 36 -12.78 -8.02 7.37
CA ASN A 36 -13.21 -8.03 8.76
C ASN A 36 -14.08 -6.78 9.03
N PRO A 37 -15.39 -6.93 9.28
CA PRO A 37 -16.27 -5.80 9.55
C PRO A 37 -15.85 -4.95 10.77
N ASN A 38 -15.22 -5.58 11.76
CA ASN A 38 -14.70 -4.85 12.92
C ASN A 38 -13.57 -3.89 12.53
N ALA A 39 -12.66 -4.30 11.61
CA ALA A 39 -11.62 -3.41 11.10
C ALA A 39 -12.22 -2.23 10.33
N ALA A 40 -13.26 -2.46 9.52
CA ALA A 40 -13.96 -1.40 8.80
C ALA A 40 -14.64 -0.41 9.76
N ARG A 41 -15.33 -0.90 10.79
CA ARG A 41 -15.92 -0.06 11.84
C ARG A 41 -14.86 0.76 12.57
N ARG A 42 -13.78 0.14 13.01
CA ARG A 42 -12.66 0.83 13.67
C ARG A 42 -12.02 1.91 12.79
N ALA A 43 -11.91 1.67 11.47
CA ALA A 43 -11.43 2.69 10.55
C ALA A 43 -12.34 3.93 10.50
N CYS A 44 -13.67 3.75 10.56
CA CYS A 44 -14.61 4.86 10.71
C CYS A 44 -14.44 5.57 12.06
N GLU A 45 -14.41 4.84 13.17
CA GLU A 45 -14.25 5.39 14.53
C GLU A 45 -12.96 6.21 14.66
N ARG A 46 -11.88 5.78 13.98
CA ARG A 46 -10.59 6.48 13.94
C ARG A 46 -10.55 7.64 12.95
N GLY A 47 -11.60 7.84 12.17
CA GLY A 47 -11.66 8.89 11.15
C GLY A 47 -10.79 8.61 9.91
N ALA A 48 -10.37 7.36 9.69
CA ALA A 48 -9.63 6.98 8.50
C ALA A 48 -10.52 6.96 7.25
N VAL A 49 -11.80 6.59 7.42
CA VAL A 49 -12.80 6.58 6.34
C VAL A 49 -14.10 7.22 6.81
N ASP A 50 -14.85 7.80 5.88
CA ASP A 50 -16.17 8.39 6.17
C ASP A 50 -17.26 7.31 6.16
N ILE A 51 -17.08 6.27 5.35
CA ILE A 51 -18.04 5.19 5.14
C ILE A 51 -17.30 3.85 5.11
N ALA A 52 -17.80 2.87 5.87
CA ALA A 52 -17.44 1.49 5.71
C ALA A 52 -18.39 0.82 4.71
N ALA A 53 -17.87 0.41 3.56
CA ALA A 53 -18.66 -0.30 2.55
C ALA A 53 -18.91 -1.75 2.98
N PRO A 54 -20.08 -2.32 2.69
CA PRO A 54 -20.41 -3.70 3.04
C PRO A 54 -19.72 -4.73 2.15
N ASP A 55 -19.37 -4.35 0.93
CA ASP A 55 -18.75 -5.21 -0.08
C ASP A 55 -17.83 -4.43 -1.03
N LEU A 56 -17.10 -5.14 -1.88
CA LEU A 56 -16.17 -4.56 -2.87
C LEU A 56 -16.88 -3.71 -3.92
N PRO A 57 -18.01 -4.13 -4.54
CA PRO A 57 -18.77 -3.29 -5.46
C PRO A 57 -19.15 -1.94 -4.86
N SER A 58 -19.72 -1.94 -3.67
CA SER A 58 -20.13 -0.72 -2.98
C SER A 58 -18.93 0.17 -2.62
N ALA A 59 -17.79 -0.43 -2.32
CA ALA A 59 -16.58 0.32 -1.99
C ALA A 59 -16.08 1.17 -3.15
N VAL A 60 -16.18 0.67 -4.38
CA VAL A 60 -15.67 1.38 -5.58
C VAL A 60 -16.74 2.16 -6.33
N ALA A 61 -18.01 2.02 -5.95
CA ALA A 61 -19.12 2.72 -6.60
C ALA A 61 -18.94 4.23 -6.56
N GLY A 62 -18.73 4.81 -7.73
CA GLY A 62 -18.55 6.25 -7.88
C GLY A 62 -17.18 6.78 -7.42
N ALA A 63 -16.19 5.96 -7.20
CA ALA A 63 -14.84 6.39 -6.85
C ALA A 63 -14.13 7.08 -8.03
N ASP A 64 -13.42 8.16 -7.74
CA ASP A 64 -12.53 8.81 -8.69
C ASP A 64 -11.15 8.14 -8.66
N VAL A 65 -10.74 7.64 -7.46
CA VAL A 65 -9.53 6.84 -7.27
C VAL A 65 -9.78 5.70 -6.28
N ALA A 66 -9.25 4.51 -6.55
CA ALA A 66 -9.34 3.33 -5.69
C ALA A 66 -7.93 2.83 -5.32
N PHE A 67 -7.62 2.82 -4.03
CA PHE A 67 -6.39 2.26 -3.47
C PHE A 67 -6.62 0.79 -3.07
N ILE A 68 -5.79 -0.12 -3.56
CA ILE A 68 -5.78 -1.52 -3.15
C ILE A 68 -4.63 -1.72 -2.17
N CYS A 69 -4.95 -1.82 -0.88
CA CYS A 69 -4.01 -1.90 0.24
C CYS A 69 -4.06 -3.29 0.92
N THR A 70 -4.18 -4.32 0.12
CA THR A 70 -4.25 -5.72 0.57
C THR A 70 -2.95 -6.47 0.24
N PRO A 71 -2.71 -7.64 0.86
CA PRO A 71 -1.59 -8.48 0.45
C PRO A 71 -1.63 -8.80 -1.05
N PRO A 72 -0.47 -8.86 -1.73
CA PRO A 72 -0.40 -9.11 -3.17
C PRO A 72 -1.15 -10.38 -3.62
N SER A 73 -1.17 -11.43 -2.80
CA SER A 73 -1.89 -12.67 -3.08
C SER A 73 -3.41 -12.51 -3.25
N ALA A 74 -4.00 -11.46 -2.68
CA ALA A 74 -5.43 -11.16 -2.82
C ALA A 74 -5.74 -10.27 -4.04
N MET A 75 -4.73 -9.68 -4.66
CA MET A 75 -4.89 -8.69 -5.73
C MET A 75 -5.69 -9.22 -6.94
N PRO A 76 -5.39 -10.42 -7.50
CA PRO A 76 -6.12 -10.92 -8.67
C PRO A 76 -7.62 -11.03 -8.43
N ASP A 77 -8.02 -11.52 -7.25
CA ASP A 77 -9.43 -11.68 -6.90
C ASP A 77 -10.12 -10.33 -6.71
N ILE A 78 -9.44 -9.38 -6.07
CA ILE A 78 -9.97 -8.04 -5.88
C ILE A 78 -10.16 -7.35 -7.22
N LEU A 79 -9.14 -7.34 -8.09
CA LEU A 79 -9.22 -6.73 -9.42
C LEU A 79 -10.38 -7.29 -10.24
N ARG A 80 -10.56 -8.63 -10.26
CA ARG A 80 -11.70 -9.28 -10.92
C ARG A 80 -13.04 -8.83 -10.36
N ASN A 81 -13.16 -8.78 -9.03
CA ASN A 81 -14.42 -8.45 -8.38
C ASN A 81 -14.83 -6.97 -8.52
N ILE A 82 -13.87 -6.05 -8.63
CA ILE A 82 -14.19 -4.61 -8.80
C ILE A 82 -14.33 -4.20 -10.26
N ALA A 83 -13.78 -4.94 -11.20
CA ALA A 83 -13.64 -4.56 -12.61
C ALA A 83 -14.93 -4.03 -13.25
N SER A 84 -16.06 -4.73 -13.06
CA SER A 84 -17.36 -4.35 -13.63
C SER A 84 -18.09 -3.25 -12.85
N HIS A 85 -17.56 -2.84 -11.69
CA HIS A 85 -18.19 -1.86 -10.79
C HIS A 85 -17.43 -0.54 -10.73
N LEU A 86 -16.26 -0.47 -11.37
CA LEU A 86 -15.46 0.76 -11.45
C LEU A 86 -16.15 1.78 -12.35
N PRO A 87 -16.27 3.04 -11.90
CA PRO A 87 -16.75 4.11 -12.77
C PRO A 87 -15.82 4.32 -13.96
N PRO A 88 -16.34 4.81 -15.10
CA PRO A 88 -15.51 5.26 -16.20
C PRO A 88 -14.46 6.29 -15.72
N LYS A 89 -13.22 6.15 -16.15
CA LYS A 89 -12.07 7.00 -15.78
C LYS A 89 -11.62 6.92 -14.30
N CYS A 90 -12.16 5.99 -13.52
CA CYS A 90 -11.61 5.73 -12.19
C CYS A 90 -10.14 5.34 -12.31
N VAL A 91 -9.29 5.90 -11.47
CA VAL A 91 -7.88 5.52 -11.38
C VAL A 91 -7.76 4.46 -10.29
N VAL A 92 -7.19 3.31 -10.62
CA VAL A 92 -6.89 2.27 -9.64
C VAL A 92 -5.39 2.31 -9.35
N THR A 93 -5.03 2.28 -8.08
CA THR A 93 -3.64 2.20 -7.60
C THR A 93 -3.51 1.17 -6.49
N ASP A 94 -2.31 0.70 -6.24
CA ASP A 94 -2.03 -0.28 -5.18
C ASP A 94 -0.94 0.21 -4.22
N THR A 95 -0.57 -0.64 -3.28
CA THR A 95 0.51 -0.35 -2.32
C THR A 95 1.46 -1.55 -2.13
N ALA A 96 1.45 -2.50 -3.05
CA ALA A 96 2.28 -3.69 -2.98
C ALA A 96 3.77 -3.36 -3.13
N SER A 97 4.63 -4.23 -2.59
CA SER A 97 6.09 -4.06 -2.62
C SER A 97 6.74 -4.47 -3.95
N THR A 98 6.01 -5.09 -4.88
CA THR A 98 6.47 -5.46 -6.23
C THR A 98 5.53 -4.90 -7.28
N LYS A 99 6.05 -4.60 -8.49
CA LYS A 99 5.26 -3.93 -9.54
C LYS A 99 5.04 -4.75 -10.80
N VAL A 100 6.02 -5.48 -11.28
CA VAL A 100 5.91 -6.23 -12.56
C VAL A 100 4.68 -7.13 -12.58
N GLN A 101 4.53 -7.95 -11.55
CA GLN A 101 3.41 -8.87 -11.46
C GLN A 101 2.07 -8.16 -11.24
N VAL A 102 2.06 -7.10 -10.43
CA VAL A 102 0.86 -6.29 -10.16
C VAL A 102 0.36 -5.60 -11.43
N MET A 103 1.26 -5.01 -12.21
CA MET A 103 0.93 -4.37 -13.50
C MET A 103 0.36 -5.39 -14.49
N THR A 104 0.91 -6.63 -14.51
CA THR A 104 0.39 -7.73 -15.33
C THR A 104 -1.05 -8.08 -14.94
N TRP A 105 -1.33 -8.24 -13.65
CA TRP A 105 -2.69 -8.52 -13.17
C TRP A 105 -3.66 -7.39 -13.48
N ALA A 106 -3.23 -6.14 -13.30
CA ALA A 106 -4.07 -4.98 -13.62
C ALA A 106 -4.44 -4.96 -15.11
N LYS A 107 -3.48 -5.18 -16.00
CA LYS A 107 -3.70 -5.27 -17.45
C LYS A 107 -4.65 -6.44 -17.83
N GLN A 108 -4.57 -7.55 -17.10
CA GLN A 108 -5.38 -8.75 -17.35
C GLN A 108 -6.84 -8.58 -16.92
N TRP A 109 -7.08 -7.92 -15.78
CA TRP A 109 -8.38 -7.98 -15.11
C TRP A 109 -9.18 -6.66 -15.17
N LEU A 110 -8.51 -5.52 -15.31
CA LEU A 110 -9.21 -4.24 -15.37
C LEU A 110 -9.69 -3.92 -16.79
N PRO A 111 -10.86 -3.27 -16.94
CA PRO A 111 -11.32 -2.78 -18.23
C PRO A 111 -10.33 -1.79 -18.84
N ALA A 112 -10.21 -1.77 -20.17
CA ALA A 112 -9.36 -0.82 -20.89
C ALA A 112 -9.73 0.67 -20.64
N THR A 113 -10.92 0.93 -20.13
CA THR A 113 -11.38 2.26 -19.72
C THR A 113 -10.86 2.70 -18.36
N THR A 114 -10.28 1.79 -17.59
CA THR A 114 -9.72 2.04 -16.26
C THR A 114 -8.22 2.28 -16.38
N GLN A 115 -7.71 3.29 -15.72
CA GLN A 115 -6.27 3.53 -15.65
C GLN A 115 -5.70 2.95 -14.37
N PHE A 116 -4.62 2.18 -14.50
CA PHE A 116 -3.92 1.62 -13.37
C PHE A 116 -2.54 2.28 -13.22
N ILE A 117 -2.26 2.76 -12.03
CA ILE A 117 -0.95 3.30 -11.65
C ILE A 117 -0.47 2.49 -10.45
N GLY A 118 0.54 1.66 -10.67
CA GLY A 118 1.15 0.93 -9.57
C GLY A 118 1.71 1.89 -8.52
N GLY A 119 1.44 1.61 -7.26
CA GLY A 119 1.92 2.40 -6.14
C GLY A 119 2.77 1.55 -5.19
N HIS A 120 3.77 2.16 -4.57
CA HIS A 120 4.53 1.54 -3.49
C HIS A 120 5.09 2.62 -2.55
N PRO A 121 4.41 2.88 -1.41
CA PRO A 121 4.98 3.72 -0.36
C PRO A 121 6.15 3.00 0.29
N MET A 122 7.35 3.60 0.26
CA MET A 122 8.53 3.06 0.95
C MET A 122 8.42 3.37 2.46
N ALA A 123 7.36 2.85 3.07
CA ALA A 123 7.02 3.04 4.47
C ALA A 123 6.25 1.83 5.01
N GLY A 124 6.47 1.49 6.26
CA GLY A 124 5.81 0.37 6.94
C GLY A 124 6.21 0.28 8.40
N LYS A 125 5.67 -0.71 9.07
CA LYS A 125 6.02 -1.10 10.44
C LYS A 125 5.94 -2.63 10.55
N GLU A 126 6.58 -3.18 11.56
CA GLU A 126 6.53 -4.61 11.89
C GLU A 126 5.16 -5.03 12.45
N THR A 127 4.36 -4.06 12.87
CA THR A 127 3.00 -4.26 13.38
C THR A 127 1.95 -4.07 12.29
N THR A 128 0.84 -4.78 12.37
CA THR A 128 -0.24 -4.78 11.37
C THR A 128 -1.58 -4.40 11.98
N GLY A 129 -2.53 -4.05 11.13
CA GLY A 129 -3.90 -3.74 11.53
C GLY A 129 -4.21 -2.25 11.56
N ILE A 130 -5.51 -1.95 11.70
CA ILE A 130 -6.01 -0.57 11.73
C ILE A 130 -5.60 0.18 13.01
N GLU A 131 -5.36 -0.55 14.08
CA GLU A 131 -5.03 0.03 15.40
C GLU A 131 -3.69 0.77 15.41
N VAL A 132 -2.76 0.34 14.58
CA VAL A 132 -1.41 0.93 14.47
C VAL A 132 -1.28 1.88 13.28
N ALA A 133 -2.38 2.13 12.55
CA ALA A 133 -2.40 3.11 11.46
C ALA A 133 -2.22 4.54 12.00
N GLU A 134 -1.49 5.36 11.27
CA GLU A 134 -1.20 6.75 11.66
C GLU A 134 -1.09 7.68 10.46
N ALA A 135 -1.56 8.91 10.59
CA ALA A 135 -1.54 9.91 9.52
C ALA A 135 -0.12 10.33 9.09
N GLY A 136 0.86 10.14 9.95
CA GLY A 136 2.26 10.53 9.72
C GLY A 136 3.12 9.46 9.03
N LEU A 137 2.58 8.26 8.75
CA LEU A 137 3.37 7.12 8.27
C LEU A 137 4.18 7.42 7.00
N PHE A 138 3.63 8.25 6.11
CA PHE A 138 4.23 8.50 4.79
C PHE A 138 5.09 9.77 4.75
N ARG A 139 5.20 10.51 5.85
CA ARG A 139 5.95 11.78 5.86
C ARG A 139 7.42 11.58 5.48
N GLY A 140 7.82 12.26 4.40
CA GLY A 140 9.20 12.22 3.89
C GLY A 140 9.61 10.92 3.21
N CYS A 141 8.74 9.88 3.15
CA CYS A 141 9.06 8.67 2.42
C CYS A 141 8.98 8.89 0.90
N THR A 142 9.67 8.06 0.14
CA THR A 142 9.47 7.94 -1.29
C THR A 142 8.19 7.14 -1.55
N TYR A 143 7.34 7.63 -2.46
CA TYR A 143 6.18 6.90 -2.97
C TYR A 143 6.40 6.59 -4.44
N CYS A 144 6.80 5.35 -4.74
CA CYS A 144 7.00 4.93 -6.12
C CYS A 144 5.66 4.87 -6.85
N LEU A 145 5.63 5.43 -8.07
CA LEU A 145 4.50 5.41 -8.98
C LEU A 145 4.94 4.76 -10.30
N VAL A 146 4.21 3.76 -10.72
CA VAL A 146 4.48 3.02 -11.95
C VAL A 146 3.25 3.15 -12.86
N PRO A 147 3.26 4.12 -13.79
CA PRO A 147 2.15 4.31 -14.70
C PRO A 147 2.03 3.11 -15.66
N GLY A 148 0.81 2.64 -15.88
CA GLY A 148 0.51 1.64 -16.90
C GLY A 148 0.54 2.24 -18.31
N GLU A 149 0.50 1.37 -19.31
CA GLU A 149 0.40 1.79 -20.72
C GLU A 149 -0.88 2.63 -20.93
N GLY A 150 -0.74 3.79 -21.58
CA GLY A 150 -1.87 4.70 -21.83
C GLY A 150 -2.33 5.52 -20.62
N THR A 151 -1.57 5.52 -19.52
CA THR A 151 -1.86 6.39 -18.37
C THR A 151 -1.86 7.86 -18.81
N SER A 152 -2.94 8.58 -18.51
CA SER A 152 -3.02 10.02 -18.79
C SER A 152 -2.22 10.82 -17.77
N GLU A 153 -1.70 11.98 -18.21
CA GLU A 153 -1.04 12.92 -17.29
C GLU A 153 -1.95 13.35 -16.13
N ALA A 154 -3.24 13.51 -16.40
CA ALA A 154 -4.20 13.89 -15.37
C ALA A 154 -4.35 12.82 -14.29
N SER A 155 -4.34 11.54 -14.66
CA SER A 155 -4.41 10.43 -13.71
C SER A 155 -3.13 10.29 -12.89
N LEU A 156 -1.97 10.42 -13.54
CA LEU A 156 -0.68 10.40 -12.84
C LEU A 156 -0.58 11.58 -11.86
N ARG A 157 -1.00 12.76 -12.28
CA ARG A 157 -1.06 13.95 -11.43
C ARG A 157 -1.97 13.74 -10.22
N LEU A 158 -3.17 13.18 -10.42
CA LEU A 158 -4.10 12.90 -9.33
C LEU A 158 -3.46 12.03 -8.24
N VAL A 159 -2.83 10.91 -8.63
CA VAL A 159 -2.20 10.00 -7.66
C VAL A 159 -0.97 10.64 -7.01
N SER A 160 -0.19 11.42 -7.77
CA SER A 160 0.96 12.17 -7.24
C SER A 160 0.52 13.20 -6.19
N GLU A 161 -0.50 14.00 -6.47
CA GLU A 161 -1.05 14.99 -5.54
C GLU A 161 -1.63 14.35 -4.26
N LEU A 162 -2.19 13.14 -4.36
CA LEU A 162 -2.63 12.38 -3.19
C LEU A 162 -1.44 11.88 -2.37
N ALA A 163 -0.37 11.40 -3.02
CA ALA A 163 0.85 11.00 -2.33
C ALA A 163 1.53 12.19 -1.63
N GLU A 164 1.62 13.34 -2.29
CA GLU A 164 2.13 14.58 -1.70
C GLU A 164 1.27 15.08 -0.53
N ALA A 165 -0.05 14.97 -0.65
CA ALA A 165 -0.97 15.32 0.44
C ALA A 165 -0.77 14.45 1.69
N MET A 166 -0.31 13.20 1.51
CA MET A 166 0.08 12.31 2.61
C MET A 166 1.49 12.65 3.18
N GLY A 167 2.18 13.62 2.58
CA GLY A 167 3.54 14.02 2.97
C GLY A 167 4.65 13.18 2.34
N ALA A 168 4.34 12.33 1.39
CA ALA A 168 5.31 11.52 0.65
C ALA A 168 5.90 12.30 -0.54
N ARG A 169 6.99 11.77 -1.09
CA ARG A 169 7.64 12.29 -2.30
C ARG A 169 7.43 11.31 -3.46
N PRO A 170 6.57 11.63 -4.45
CA PRO A 170 6.36 10.79 -5.61
C PRO A 170 7.66 10.59 -6.40
N LEU A 171 7.88 9.35 -6.84
CA LEU A 171 8.96 8.96 -7.74
C LEU A 171 8.39 8.06 -8.84
N VAL A 172 8.42 8.53 -10.08
CA VAL A 172 7.92 7.75 -11.22
C VAL A 172 9.01 6.82 -11.74
N LEU A 173 8.69 5.53 -11.87
CA LEU A 173 9.59 4.47 -12.33
C LEU A 173 8.87 3.54 -13.30
N GLU A 174 9.64 2.83 -14.12
CA GLU A 174 9.17 1.65 -14.85
C GLU A 174 9.07 0.45 -13.89
N ALA A 175 8.13 -0.49 -14.17
CA ALA A 175 7.86 -1.62 -13.28
C ALA A 175 9.09 -2.50 -13.03
N GLN A 176 9.84 -2.81 -14.09
CA GLN A 176 11.05 -3.63 -14.01
C GLN A 176 12.14 -2.91 -13.19
N ALA A 177 12.39 -1.64 -13.51
CA ALA A 177 13.38 -0.84 -12.79
C ALA A 177 13.03 -0.72 -11.29
N HIS A 178 11.73 -0.52 -10.97
CA HIS A 178 11.27 -0.52 -9.58
C HIS A 178 11.64 -1.81 -8.86
N ASP A 179 11.27 -2.98 -9.43
CA ASP A 179 11.47 -4.28 -8.77
C ASP A 179 12.96 -4.61 -8.62
N GLU A 180 13.82 -4.27 -9.60
CA GLU A 180 15.26 -4.43 -9.52
C GLU A 180 15.89 -3.57 -8.43
N LEU A 181 15.53 -2.29 -8.36
CA LEU A 181 16.04 -1.38 -7.34
C LEU A 181 15.61 -1.80 -5.92
N VAL A 182 14.32 -2.13 -5.75
CA VAL A 182 13.79 -2.55 -4.45
C VAL A 182 14.37 -3.90 -4.02
N ALA A 183 14.63 -4.82 -4.96
CA ALA A 183 15.30 -6.07 -4.65
C ALA A 183 16.68 -5.82 -4.01
N GLY A 184 17.45 -4.87 -4.51
CA GLY A 184 18.79 -4.56 -3.99
C GLY A 184 18.79 -3.86 -2.63
N VAL A 185 17.86 -2.93 -2.39
CA VAL A 185 17.91 -2.06 -1.19
C VAL A 185 16.95 -2.49 -0.08
N SER A 186 16.02 -3.40 -0.35
CA SER A 186 15.02 -3.88 0.60
C SER A 186 15.00 -5.40 0.72
N HIS A 187 14.77 -6.14 -0.37
CA HIS A 187 14.58 -7.58 -0.29
C HIS A 187 15.89 -8.31 0.04
N LEU A 188 17.00 -7.95 -0.59
CA LEU A 188 18.30 -8.56 -0.32
C LEU A 188 18.74 -8.33 1.14
N PRO A 189 18.71 -7.11 1.70
CA PRO A 189 18.99 -6.90 3.13
C PRO A 189 18.12 -7.75 4.04
N THR A 190 16.82 -7.89 3.77
CA THR A 190 15.91 -8.73 4.53
C THR A 190 16.32 -10.21 4.50
N LEU A 191 16.67 -10.73 3.31
CA LEU A 191 17.14 -12.11 3.18
C LEU A 191 18.45 -12.35 3.92
N VAL A 192 19.42 -11.43 3.81
CA VAL A 192 20.72 -11.54 4.49
C VAL A 192 20.52 -11.49 6.00
N SER A 193 19.71 -10.57 6.49
CA SER A 193 19.37 -10.43 7.92
C SER A 193 18.72 -11.69 8.47
N THR A 194 17.73 -12.22 7.77
CA THR A 194 17.03 -13.45 8.14
C THR A 194 17.99 -14.66 8.16
N ALA A 195 18.81 -14.80 7.11
CA ALA A 195 19.78 -15.90 7.03
C ALA A 195 20.83 -15.83 8.15
N LEU A 196 21.33 -14.63 8.46
CA LEU A 196 22.27 -14.41 9.55
C LEU A 196 21.66 -14.79 10.90
N PHE A 197 20.44 -14.30 11.17
CA PHE A 197 19.75 -14.61 12.42
C PHE A 197 19.47 -16.11 12.56
N ALA A 198 18.90 -16.75 11.52
CA ALA A 198 18.58 -18.18 11.53
C ALA A 198 19.85 -19.05 11.70
N THR A 199 20.98 -18.61 11.11
CA THR A 199 22.26 -19.34 11.28
C THR A 199 22.78 -19.24 12.70
N ALA A 200 22.64 -18.11 13.35
CA ALA A 200 23.09 -17.90 14.72
C ALA A 200 22.15 -18.58 15.72
N GLU A 201 20.85 -18.43 15.57
CA GLU A 201 19.82 -18.98 16.46
C GLU A 201 19.78 -20.50 16.44
N GLY A 202 20.05 -21.12 15.27
CA GLY A 202 20.11 -22.57 15.13
C GLY A 202 21.35 -23.26 15.80
N LYS A 203 22.20 -22.54 16.53
CA LYS A 203 23.34 -23.10 17.25
C LYS A 203 23.00 -23.46 18.69
N ASP A 204 23.51 -24.59 19.20
CA ASP A 204 23.37 -25.00 20.62
C ASP A 204 23.89 -23.91 21.58
N ALA A 205 24.87 -23.13 21.13
CA ALA A 205 25.46 -22.03 21.89
C ALA A 205 24.62 -20.75 21.87
N TRP A 206 23.48 -20.70 21.18
CA TRP A 206 22.65 -19.50 21.06
C TRP A 206 22.32 -18.81 22.39
N PRO A 207 21.99 -19.52 23.49
CA PRO A 207 21.71 -18.89 24.78
C PRO A 207 22.86 -18.04 25.31
N LEU A 208 24.13 -18.41 25.00
CA LEU A 208 25.30 -17.60 25.34
C LEU A 208 25.59 -16.54 24.27
N MET A 209 25.48 -16.90 23.00
CA MET A 209 25.68 -15.97 21.89
C MET A 209 24.73 -14.78 21.96
N SER A 210 23.46 -15.00 22.31
CA SER A 210 22.45 -13.91 22.42
C SER A 210 22.81 -12.90 23.51
N GLN A 211 23.49 -13.32 24.58
CA GLN A 211 23.99 -12.42 25.65
C GLN A 211 25.16 -11.56 25.17
N LEU A 212 25.92 -12.05 24.20
CA LEU A 212 27.07 -11.35 23.61
C LEU A 212 26.66 -10.52 22.37
N ALA A 213 25.44 -10.69 21.89
CA ALA A 213 24.91 -9.98 20.73
C ALA A 213 24.74 -8.50 21.05
N ALA A 214 25.69 -7.69 20.61
CA ALA A 214 25.73 -6.24 20.79
C ALA A 214 25.08 -5.52 19.59
N SER A 215 25.30 -4.19 19.49
CA SER A 215 24.71 -3.34 18.45
C SER A 215 24.96 -3.85 17.02
N GLY A 216 26.17 -4.33 16.73
CA GLY A 216 26.51 -4.81 15.40
C GLY A 216 25.60 -5.95 14.92
N PHE A 217 25.35 -6.94 15.78
CA PHE A 217 24.42 -8.04 15.45
C PHE A 217 22.99 -7.55 15.33
N ARG A 218 22.53 -6.74 16.30
CA ARG A 218 21.19 -6.18 16.31
C ARG A 218 20.92 -5.30 15.09
N ASP A 219 21.85 -4.44 14.70
CA ASP A 219 21.67 -3.49 13.61
C ASP A 219 21.60 -4.19 12.23
N VAL A 220 22.26 -5.36 12.11
CA VAL A 220 22.22 -6.17 10.87
C VAL A 220 21.04 -7.15 10.85
N THR A 221 20.48 -7.54 12.00
CA THR A 221 19.37 -8.51 12.09
C THR A 221 18.03 -7.88 12.43
N ARG A 222 17.96 -6.58 12.62
CA ARG A 222 16.71 -5.85 12.82
C ARG A 222 15.98 -5.72 11.49
N LEU A 223 14.83 -6.36 11.36
CA LEU A 223 13.90 -6.29 10.24
C LEU A 223 12.79 -5.30 10.52
#